data_84cb4dea527366711bfaa0e1258af4ba
#
_entry.id   84cb4dea527366711bfaa0e1258af4ba
#
_cell.length_a   1.000
_cell.length_b   1.000
_cell.length_c   1.000
_cell.angle_alpha   90.00
_cell.angle_beta   90.00
_cell.angle_gamma   90.00
#
_symmetry.space_group_name_H-M   'P 1'
#
loop_
_entity.id
_entity.type
_entity.pdbx_description
1 polymer ?
#
loop_
_entity_poly.entity_id
_entity_poly.type
_entity_poly.pdbx_seq_one_letter_code
_entity_poly.pdbx_strand_id
1 'polypeptide(L)'
;MFDITLRPARIEDAPTLATLMTQLDYPTSESQMRRRLELLARNDTFGAIISERDGAVVGMIGLRVERGFEFDGMQGQIAALVVDAQFRGQGIGRLLVAAGEEWLRQRGAGKAIVTSAHRRKETHRFYEKLGYESTGLRFGKPLSPIAG
;
A
#
# COMPACT_ATOMS: atom_id res chain seq x y z
N MET A 1 8.47 -11.75 -21.59
CA MET A 1 8.79 -10.88 -20.44
C MET A 1 7.92 -9.64 -20.49
N PHE A 2 7.34 -9.25 -19.37
CA PHE A 2 6.41 -8.15 -19.33
C PHE A 2 7.09 -6.91 -18.78
N ASP A 3 6.89 -5.80 -19.49
CA ASP A 3 7.44 -4.53 -19.01
C ASP A 3 6.48 -3.93 -17.99
N ILE A 4 6.95 -3.85 -16.76
CA ILE A 4 6.22 -3.21 -15.67
C ILE A 4 6.88 -1.87 -15.40
N THR A 5 6.08 -0.82 -15.45
CA THR A 5 6.52 0.54 -15.14
C THR A 5 5.92 0.96 -13.80
N LEU A 6 6.71 1.61 -12.97
CA LEU A 6 6.24 2.14 -11.70
C LEU A 6 6.21 3.65 -11.76
N ARG A 7 5.19 4.25 -11.18
CA ARG A 7 5.08 5.71 -11.09
C ARG A 7 4.22 6.11 -9.90
N PRO A 8 4.29 7.37 -9.45
CA PRO A 8 3.37 7.85 -8.41
C PRO A 8 1.92 7.78 -8.89
N ALA A 9 1.02 7.50 -7.96
CA ALA A 9 -0.41 7.51 -8.26
C ALA A 9 -0.87 8.93 -8.57
N ARG A 10 -1.90 9.05 -9.40
CA ARG A 10 -2.53 10.30 -9.77
C ARG A 10 -4.03 10.23 -9.46
N ILE A 11 -4.67 11.38 -9.35
CA ILE A 11 -6.11 11.42 -9.10
C ILE A 11 -6.87 10.70 -10.22
N GLU A 12 -6.37 10.78 -11.44
CA GLU A 12 -6.96 10.12 -12.61
C GLU A 12 -6.95 8.58 -12.51
N ASP A 13 -6.14 8.03 -11.61
CA ASP A 13 -6.10 6.58 -11.38
C ASP A 13 -7.27 6.10 -10.51
N ALA A 14 -8.10 7.00 -9.99
CA ALA A 14 -9.14 6.64 -9.04
C ALA A 14 -10.06 5.50 -9.47
N PRO A 15 -10.53 5.42 -10.74
CA PRO A 15 -11.40 4.31 -11.13
C PRO A 15 -10.74 2.95 -10.95
N THR A 16 -9.50 2.80 -11.42
CA THR A 16 -8.78 1.53 -11.34
C THR A 16 -8.39 1.23 -9.90
N LEU A 17 -7.93 2.24 -9.15
CA LEU A 17 -7.55 2.03 -7.75
C LEU A 17 -8.75 1.67 -6.87
N ALA A 18 -9.94 2.19 -7.19
CA ALA A 18 -11.17 1.78 -6.50
C ALA A 18 -11.42 0.28 -6.70
N THR A 19 -11.24 -0.22 -7.92
CA THR A 19 -11.36 -1.64 -8.22
C THR A 19 -10.33 -2.46 -7.45
N LEU A 20 -9.08 -2.01 -7.41
CA LEU A 20 -8.03 -2.72 -6.68
C LEU A 20 -8.29 -2.76 -5.19
N MET A 21 -8.75 -1.65 -4.59
CA MET A 21 -9.10 -1.63 -3.17
C MET A 21 -10.24 -2.59 -2.86
N THR A 22 -11.22 -2.70 -3.77
CA THR A 22 -12.31 -3.64 -3.63
C THR A 22 -11.79 -5.08 -3.68
N GLN A 23 -10.81 -5.37 -4.53
CA GLN A 23 -10.16 -6.69 -4.55
C GLN A 23 -9.42 -6.99 -3.24
N LEU A 24 -8.98 -5.96 -2.53
CA LEU A 24 -8.29 -6.09 -1.24
C LEU A 24 -9.28 -6.19 -0.07
N ASP A 25 -10.56 -6.40 -0.36
CA ASP A 25 -11.66 -6.51 0.60
C ASP A 25 -12.02 -5.19 1.28
N TYR A 26 -11.71 -4.06 0.64
CA TYR A 26 -12.16 -2.75 1.07
C TYR A 26 -13.03 -2.14 -0.03
N PRO A 27 -14.34 -2.46 -0.03
CA PRO A 27 -15.26 -1.94 -1.06
C PRO A 27 -15.14 -0.43 -1.19
N THR A 28 -14.81 0.02 -2.38
CA THR A 28 -14.49 1.44 -2.60
C THR A 28 -15.07 1.87 -3.94
N SER A 29 -15.82 2.97 -3.91
CA SER A 29 -16.32 3.58 -5.14
C SER A 29 -15.25 4.50 -5.75
N GLU A 30 -15.44 4.83 -7.02
CA GLU A 30 -14.55 5.77 -7.69
C GLU A 30 -14.51 7.12 -6.99
N SER A 31 -15.66 7.65 -6.58
CA SER A 31 -15.72 8.95 -5.90
C SER A 31 -15.04 8.92 -4.54
N GLN A 32 -15.17 7.81 -3.81
CA GLN A 32 -14.47 7.64 -2.53
C GLN A 32 -12.97 7.60 -2.74
N MET A 33 -12.51 6.85 -3.74
CA MET A 33 -11.07 6.75 -4.01
C MET A 33 -10.50 8.09 -4.48
N ARG A 34 -11.21 8.81 -5.33
CA ARG A 34 -10.81 10.14 -5.77
C ARG A 34 -10.63 11.09 -4.60
N ARG A 35 -11.60 11.12 -3.69
CA ARG A 35 -11.52 11.97 -2.50
C ARG A 35 -10.34 11.60 -1.62
N ARG A 36 -10.10 10.29 -1.42
CA ARG A 36 -8.95 9.83 -0.63
C ARG A 36 -7.63 10.26 -1.25
N LEU A 37 -7.49 10.10 -2.57
CA LEU A 37 -6.28 10.53 -3.27
C LEU A 37 -6.05 12.03 -3.17
N GLU A 38 -7.10 12.83 -3.25
CA GLU A 38 -7.01 14.28 -3.09
C GLU A 38 -6.53 14.66 -1.70
N LEU A 39 -7.05 14.01 -0.66
CA LEU A 39 -6.66 14.28 0.71
C LEU A 39 -5.22 13.83 0.99
N LEU A 40 -4.83 12.66 0.50
CA LEU A 40 -3.48 12.14 0.70
C LEU A 40 -2.45 12.98 -0.04
N ALA A 41 -2.79 13.52 -1.19
CA ALA A 41 -1.88 14.36 -1.97
C ALA A 41 -1.50 15.67 -1.26
N ARG A 42 -2.28 16.09 -0.28
CA ARG A 42 -2.00 17.31 0.50
C ARG A 42 -0.99 17.09 1.63
N ASN A 43 -0.60 15.84 1.87
CA ASN A 43 0.27 15.50 2.98
C ASN A 43 1.44 14.68 2.48
N ASP A 44 2.65 15.22 2.59
CA ASP A 44 3.87 14.58 2.10
C ASP A 44 4.33 13.40 2.94
N THR A 45 3.65 13.10 4.05
CA THR A 45 3.92 11.90 4.84
C THR A 45 3.25 10.65 4.24
N PHE A 46 2.38 10.83 3.25
CA PHE A 46 1.72 9.74 2.53
C PHE A 46 2.22 9.67 1.09
N GLY A 47 2.21 8.47 0.55
CA GLY A 47 2.54 8.27 -0.85
C GLY A 47 1.85 7.04 -1.39
N ALA A 48 1.71 6.99 -2.70
CA ALA A 48 1.20 5.82 -3.39
C ALA A 48 1.95 5.66 -4.70
N ILE A 49 2.36 4.44 -4.98
CA ILE A 49 3.05 4.08 -6.21
C ILE A 49 2.20 3.04 -6.92
N ILE A 50 1.99 3.21 -8.20
CA ILE A 50 1.26 2.25 -9.01
C ILE A 50 2.20 1.52 -9.97
N SER A 51 1.77 0.35 -10.39
CA SER A 51 2.44 -0.40 -11.43
C SER A 51 1.57 -0.43 -12.67
N GLU A 52 2.19 -0.21 -13.82
CA GLU A 52 1.53 -0.27 -15.11
C GLU A 52 2.11 -1.39 -15.94
N ARG A 53 1.24 -2.04 -16.70
CA ARG A 53 1.61 -3.00 -17.72
C ARG A 53 0.85 -2.61 -18.98
N ASP A 54 1.57 -2.31 -20.04
CA ASP A 54 0.98 -1.89 -21.33
C ASP A 54 0.00 -0.73 -21.16
N GLY A 55 0.36 0.25 -20.30
CA GLY A 55 -0.44 1.43 -20.06
C GLY A 55 -1.61 1.25 -19.11
N ALA A 56 -1.85 0.04 -18.60
CA ALA A 56 -2.93 -0.23 -17.65
C ALA A 56 -2.38 -0.38 -16.23
N VAL A 57 -3.04 0.25 -15.27
CA VAL A 57 -2.67 0.12 -13.87
C VAL A 57 -3.07 -1.27 -13.38
N VAL A 58 -2.10 -2.03 -12.88
CA VAL A 58 -2.30 -3.41 -12.42
C VAL A 58 -1.93 -3.64 -10.97
N GLY A 59 -1.46 -2.63 -10.26
CA GLY A 59 -1.12 -2.76 -8.85
C GLY A 59 -0.87 -1.42 -8.19
N MET A 60 -0.88 -1.44 -6.86
CA MET A 60 -0.65 -0.23 -6.06
C MET A 60 -0.02 -0.60 -4.72
N ILE A 61 0.87 0.27 -4.24
CA ILE A 61 1.33 0.24 -2.85
C ILE A 61 1.06 1.61 -2.22
N GLY A 62 0.41 1.60 -1.06
CA GLY A 62 0.17 2.81 -0.27
C GLY A 62 1.14 2.86 0.89
N LEU A 63 1.71 4.04 1.14
CA LEU A 63 2.83 4.23 2.06
C LEU A 63 2.59 5.40 3.01
N ARG A 64 3.18 5.30 4.19
CA ARG A 64 3.12 6.36 5.19
C ARG A 64 4.41 6.39 6.00
N VAL A 65 4.87 7.59 6.35
CA VAL A 65 5.95 7.77 7.34
C VAL A 65 5.40 8.54 8.52
N GLU A 66 5.88 8.22 9.73
CA GLU A 66 5.43 8.90 10.94
C GLU A 66 6.50 8.86 12.02
N ARG A 67 6.41 9.79 12.96
CA ARG A 67 7.23 9.76 14.16
C ARG A 67 6.51 8.97 15.23
N GLY A 68 7.27 8.31 16.10
CA GLY A 68 6.72 7.58 17.21
C GLY A 68 7.20 8.15 18.54
N PHE A 69 6.60 7.67 19.62
CA PHE A 69 7.04 8.04 20.97
C PHE A 69 8.19 7.18 21.46
N GLU A 70 8.38 6.01 20.85
CA GLU A 70 9.33 4.99 21.33
C GLU A 70 10.62 4.92 20.54
N PHE A 71 10.81 5.81 19.56
CA PHE A 71 12.02 5.81 18.74
C PHE A 71 12.32 7.23 18.22
N ASP A 72 13.59 7.46 17.89
CA ASP A 72 14.02 8.68 17.24
C ASP A 72 13.85 8.52 15.72
N GLY A 73 13.57 9.59 15.02
CA GLY A 73 13.43 9.55 13.57
C GLY A 73 12.05 9.10 13.10
N MET A 74 12.01 8.51 11.93
CA MET A 74 10.76 8.16 11.26
C MET A 74 10.59 6.65 11.13
N GLN A 75 9.35 6.21 11.24
CA GLN A 75 8.95 4.82 10.95
C GLN A 75 8.11 4.81 9.69
N GLY A 76 8.39 3.85 8.81
CA GLY A 76 7.62 3.66 7.60
C GLY A 76 6.55 2.60 7.76
N GLN A 77 5.50 2.73 6.98
CA GLN A 77 4.40 1.77 6.96
C GLN A 77 3.97 1.50 5.53
N ILE A 78 3.84 0.21 5.20
CA ILE A 78 3.14 -0.22 4.01
C ILE A 78 1.68 -0.37 4.43
N ALA A 79 0.87 0.59 4.04
CA ALA A 79 -0.53 0.67 4.47
C ALA A 79 -1.47 -0.14 3.57
N ALA A 80 -1.08 -0.34 2.32
CA ALA A 80 -1.87 -1.12 1.37
C ALA A 80 -0.93 -1.68 0.32
N LEU A 81 -1.18 -2.91 -0.11
CA LEU A 81 -0.49 -3.51 -1.25
C LEU A 81 -1.49 -4.40 -1.96
N VAL A 82 -1.73 -4.14 -3.22
CA VAL A 82 -2.65 -4.93 -4.02
C VAL A 82 -2.14 -5.05 -5.45
N VAL A 83 -2.24 -6.26 -5.99
CA VAL A 83 -1.99 -6.55 -7.40
C VAL A 83 -3.29 -7.12 -7.96
N ASP A 84 -3.68 -6.64 -9.13
CA ASP A 84 -4.88 -7.13 -9.81
C ASP A 84 -4.84 -8.65 -9.87
N ALA A 85 -5.98 -9.27 -9.57
CA ALA A 85 -6.08 -10.73 -9.49
C ALA A 85 -5.60 -11.44 -10.76
N GLN A 86 -5.77 -10.80 -11.92
CA GLN A 86 -5.37 -11.37 -13.20
C GLN A 86 -3.85 -11.33 -13.42
N PHE A 87 -3.12 -10.57 -12.62
CA PHE A 87 -1.69 -10.36 -12.80
C PHE A 87 -0.85 -10.84 -11.62
N ARG A 88 -1.44 -11.59 -10.70
CA ARG A 88 -0.71 -12.13 -9.56
C ARG A 88 0.26 -13.23 -9.98
N GLY A 89 1.31 -13.44 -9.18
CA GLY A 89 2.28 -14.47 -9.45
C GLY A 89 3.34 -14.08 -10.49
N GLN A 90 3.44 -12.79 -10.84
CA GLN A 90 4.37 -12.30 -11.86
C GLN A 90 5.47 -11.41 -11.28
N GLY A 91 5.59 -11.32 -9.95
CA GLY A 91 6.62 -10.52 -9.30
C GLY A 91 6.28 -9.04 -9.16
N ILE A 92 5.07 -8.62 -9.50
CA ILE A 92 4.67 -7.21 -9.42
C ILE A 92 4.65 -6.73 -7.97
N GLY A 93 4.13 -7.53 -7.05
CA GLY A 93 4.11 -7.19 -5.63
C GLY A 93 5.50 -6.94 -5.07
N ARG A 94 6.46 -7.76 -5.47
CA ARG A 94 7.86 -7.59 -5.06
C ARG A 94 8.43 -6.27 -5.56
N LEU A 95 8.15 -5.92 -6.82
CA LEU A 95 8.61 -4.64 -7.37
C LEU A 95 8.02 -3.46 -6.62
N LEU A 96 6.72 -3.54 -6.30
CA LEU A 96 6.05 -2.49 -5.55
C LEU A 96 6.63 -2.35 -4.14
N VAL A 97 6.90 -3.45 -3.46
CA VAL A 97 7.50 -3.39 -2.11
C VAL A 97 8.89 -2.77 -2.18
N ALA A 98 9.71 -3.17 -3.15
CA ALA A 98 11.04 -2.61 -3.30
C ALA A 98 11.00 -1.10 -3.53
N ALA A 99 10.11 -0.64 -4.41
CA ALA A 99 9.93 0.79 -4.65
C ALA A 99 9.39 1.50 -3.42
N GLY A 100 8.48 0.87 -2.70
CA GLY A 100 7.92 1.42 -1.47
C GLY A 100 8.98 1.57 -0.39
N GLU A 101 9.83 0.58 -0.20
CA GLU A 101 10.91 0.64 0.78
C GLU A 101 11.88 1.78 0.45
N GLU A 102 12.19 1.98 -0.84
CA GLU A 102 13.05 3.07 -1.25
C GLU A 102 12.40 4.43 -0.97
N TRP A 103 11.10 4.55 -1.25
CA TRP A 103 10.33 5.75 -0.94
C TRP A 103 10.39 6.07 0.55
N LEU A 104 10.27 5.04 1.40
CA LEU A 104 10.35 5.19 2.85
C LEU A 104 11.75 5.61 3.31
N ARG A 105 12.81 4.99 2.74
CA ARG A 105 14.19 5.35 3.08
C ARG A 105 14.49 6.80 2.74
N GLN A 106 14.03 7.27 1.60
CA GLN A 106 14.24 8.65 1.17
C GLN A 106 13.61 9.66 2.13
N ARG A 107 12.63 9.23 2.91
CA ARG A 107 11.95 10.08 3.89
C ARG A 107 12.44 9.83 5.32
N GLY A 108 13.56 9.15 5.46
CA GLY A 108 14.22 8.96 6.73
C GLY A 108 13.71 7.80 7.58
N ALA A 109 12.88 6.93 7.00
CA ALA A 109 12.39 5.77 7.75
C ALA A 109 13.50 4.75 7.95
N GLY A 110 13.73 4.37 9.20
CA GLY A 110 14.71 3.32 9.54
C GLY A 110 14.09 1.94 9.62
N LYS A 111 12.76 1.85 9.52
CA LYS A 111 12.05 0.59 9.63
C LYS A 111 10.77 0.68 8.81
N ALA A 112 10.37 -0.42 8.21
CA ALA A 112 9.08 -0.54 7.54
C ALA A 112 8.24 -1.57 8.27
N ILE A 113 7.00 -1.22 8.58
CA ILE A 113 6.03 -2.16 9.10
C ILE A 113 4.91 -2.35 8.08
N VAL A 114 4.30 -3.52 8.11
CA VAL A 114 3.15 -3.82 7.27
C VAL A 114 1.96 -4.02 8.19
N THR A 115 0.91 -3.24 7.99
CA THR A 115 -0.33 -3.46 8.72
C THR A 115 -1.30 -4.18 7.80
N SER A 116 -0.99 -5.42 7.56
CA SER A 116 -1.88 -6.25 6.79
C SER A 116 -2.69 -7.05 7.79
N ALA A 117 -4.00 -6.87 7.78
CA ALA A 117 -4.92 -7.59 8.67
C ALA A 117 -5.16 -9.00 8.15
N HIS A 118 -4.10 -9.71 7.70
CA HIS A 118 -4.45 -10.83 6.92
C HIS A 118 -4.32 -12.16 7.55
N ARG A 119 -5.42 -12.79 7.44
CA ARG A 119 -5.71 -14.18 7.67
C ARG A 119 -5.12 -15.10 6.59
N ARG A 120 -4.61 -14.52 5.48
CA ARG A 120 -4.13 -15.31 4.35
C ARG A 120 -2.67 -15.72 4.58
N LYS A 121 -2.45 -17.01 4.69
CA LYS A 121 -1.08 -17.57 4.86
C LYS A 121 -0.16 -17.17 3.71
N GLU A 122 -0.71 -17.03 2.52
CA GLU A 122 0.05 -16.63 1.33
C GLU A 122 0.64 -15.24 1.46
N THR A 123 -0.12 -14.31 2.03
CA THR A 123 0.35 -12.96 2.29
C THR A 123 1.48 -12.96 3.30
N HIS A 124 1.35 -13.75 4.37
CA HIS A 124 2.41 -13.89 5.37
C HIS A 124 3.68 -14.42 4.74
N ARG A 125 3.61 -15.46 3.93
CA ARG A 125 4.76 -16.03 3.24
C ARG A 125 5.42 -15.03 2.30
N PHE A 126 4.59 -14.25 1.61
CA PHE A 126 5.09 -13.21 0.71
C PHE A 126 5.98 -12.22 1.46
N TYR A 127 5.50 -11.70 2.58
CA TYR A 127 6.26 -10.73 3.38
C TYR A 127 7.46 -11.38 4.06
N GLU A 128 7.33 -12.60 4.56
CA GLU A 128 8.45 -13.32 5.18
C GLU A 128 9.60 -13.51 4.20
N LYS A 129 9.30 -13.83 2.94
CA LYS A 129 10.33 -13.96 1.91
C LYS A 129 11.05 -12.66 1.63
N LEU A 130 10.42 -11.53 1.90
CA LEU A 130 11.02 -10.21 1.73
C LEU A 130 11.73 -9.72 2.98
N GLY A 131 11.81 -10.55 4.01
CA GLY A 131 12.52 -10.22 5.25
C GLY A 131 11.67 -9.62 6.36
N TYR A 132 10.35 -9.61 6.19
CA TYR A 132 9.45 -9.10 7.22
C TYR A 132 9.15 -10.19 8.24
N GLU A 133 9.10 -9.79 9.51
CA GLU A 133 8.79 -10.68 10.61
C GLU A 133 7.52 -10.21 11.30
N SER A 134 6.75 -11.17 11.84
CA SER A 134 5.57 -10.84 12.63
C SER A 134 6.00 -10.20 13.96
N THR A 135 5.55 -8.98 14.22
CA THR A 135 6.00 -8.21 15.40
C THR A 135 4.89 -8.00 16.44
N GLY A 136 3.73 -8.62 16.26
CA GLY A 136 2.67 -8.51 17.24
C GLY A 136 1.28 -8.58 16.64
N LEU A 137 0.29 -8.42 17.51
CA LEU A 137 -1.10 -8.45 17.14
C LEU A 137 -1.65 -7.04 16.97
N ARG A 138 -2.64 -6.91 16.11
CA ARG A 138 -3.32 -5.66 15.88
C ARG A 138 -4.69 -5.69 16.54
N PHE A 139 -4.98 -4.66 17.36
CA PHE A 139 -6.28 -4.50 17.99
C PHE A 139 -6.93 -3.22 17.48
N GLY A 140 -8.21 -3.28 17.20
CA GLY A 140 -8.97 -2.12 16.77
C GLY A 140 -10.29 -2.02 17.49
N LYS A 141 -10.76 -0.80 17.67
CA LYS A 141 -12.05 -0.53 18.29
C LYS A 141 -12.68 0.71 17.68
N PRO A 142 -13.92 0.64 17.24
CA PRO A 142 -14.61 1.85 16.79
C PRO A 142 -14.75 2.84 17.96
N LEU A 143 -14.47 4.11 17.71
CA LEU A 143 -14.64 5.16 18.72
C LEU A 143 -15.93 5.94 18.55
N SER A 144 -16.60 5.76 17.42
CA SER A 144 -17.91 6.36 17.15
C SER A 144 -18.67 5.45 16.20
N PRO A 145 -20.01 5.54 16.14
CA PRO A 145 -20.80 4.77 15.18
C PRO A 145 -20.61 5.36 13.79
N ILE A 146 -19.54 4.94 13.13
CA ILE A 146 -19.25 5.43 11.79
C ILE A 146 -19.58 4.37 10.77
N ALA A 147 -20.20 4.81 9.69
CA ALA A 147 -20.36 3.98 8.53
C ALA A 147 -19.05 3.95 7.77
N GLY A 148 -18.45 2.85 7.76
CA GLY A 148 -17.37 2.47 6.90
C GLY A 148 -16.08 3.17 6.89
#